data_e32bede8603b006204ffcb05a40ef49f
#
_entry.id   e32bede8603b006204ffcb05a40ef49f
#
_cell.length_a   1.000
_cell.length_b   1.000
_cell.length_c   1.000
_cell.angle_alpha   90.00
_cell.angle_beta   90.00
_cell.angle_gamma   90.00
#
_symmetry.space_group_name_H-M   'P 1'
#
loop_
_entity.id
_entity.type
_entity.pdbx_description
1 polymer ?
#
loop_
_entity_poly.entity_id
_entity_poly.type
_entity_poly.pdbx_seq_one_letter_code
_entity_poly.pdbx_strand_id
1 'polypeptide(L)'
;MSGYKSCIFIMADGARADVFTELLGRGDLPNISRYVIERGSFGIASSVFPSTTGPAYTPYIFGKFPGRCNFPGIRWFDRGIYPDRRKLHSFKRFRSYIGLETYFMNSDVSTDNTSLFEVFPRSGNILNEMSRGVSFKYDKTRFSKLYYKMKGHFTDKSDEVDMVARRLLLRELDVMHDFIFVVFLGIDTYSHINHPFHRKVLDSYVRIDETIRLIAQKLGAEGKLDETLIVIVSDHGLTQTHSHFDSLEFMNSRGYKTFYYPNVFRHFTDADAACLISGNAMANIYVKSPDGWGRKSTFEELYKLAEDFLERPEVDIVAGLDEKGRARMKSTKGEASAWLDGDGFINYEKISGDPFGYNGLPGKMSLGQALDLTFDTQYPDALMQVIQLLEAPRTGDLVLSANHGYDLRAKHENPEHRSSHGALFSEHMLVPIAISAEIGKEHLRTVDIYPTVLGLMGMPMPQGLDGADLSL
;
A
#
# COMPACT_ATOMS: atom_id res chain seq x y z
N MET A 1 23.98 -8.13 -21.08
CA MET A 1 22.92 -7.34 -21.75
C MET A 1 21.61 -7.99 -21.37
N SER A 2 20.64 -7.25 -20.86
CA SER A 2 19.33 -7.79 -20.46
C SER A 2 18.67 -8.46 -21.67
N GLY A 3 18.24 -9.71 -21.50
CA GLY A 3 17.57 -10.46 -22.57
C GLY A 3 16.09 -10.09 -22.74
N TYR A 4 15.49 -9.34 -21.79
CA TYR A 4 14.07 -9.03 -21.79
C TYR A 4 13.73 -7.82 -22.67
N LYS A 5 12.71 -7.98 -23.53
CA LYS A 5 12.21 -6.95 -24.45
C LYS A 5 10.86 -6.37 -24.01
N SER A 6 10.15 -7.09 -23.14
CA SER A 6 8.86 -6.67 -22.59
C SER A 6 8.71 -7.15 -21.15
N CYS A 7 7.85 -6.45 -20.39
CA CYS A 7 7.50 -6.82 -19.02
C CYS A 7 5.98 -6.86 -18.85
N ILE A 8 5.48 -7.95 -18.28
CA ILE A 8 4.09 -8.09 -17.82
C ILE A 8 4.10 -8.03 -16.30
N PHE A 9 3.54 -6.97 -15.75
CA PHE A 9 3.47 -6.71 -14.33
C PHE A 9 2.05 -6.96 -13.83
N ILE A 10 1.87 -7.98 -13.00
CA ILE A 10 0.59 -8.42 -12.48
C ILE A 10 0.52 -8.07 -10.99
N MET A 11 -0.42 -7.20 -10.64
CA MET A 11 -0.79 -6.90 -9.27
C MET A 11 -1.93 -7.83 -8.85
N ALA A 12 -1.66 -8.73 -7.93
CA ALA A 12 -2.64 -9.56 -7.23
C ALA A 12 -3.09 -8.81 -5.96
N ASP A 13 -4.01 -7.87 -6.12
CA ASP A 13 -4.47 -6.96 -5.05
C ASP A 13 -4.93 -7.73 -3.82
N GLY A 14 -4.35 -7.45 -2.65
CA GLY A 14 -4.70 -8.08 -1.39
C GLY A 14 -4.13 -9.50 -1.17
N ALA A 15 -3.17 -9.97 -1.98
CA ALA A 15 -2.63 -11.32 -1.83
C ALA A 15 -1.66 -11.43 -0.64
N ARG A 16 -1.99 -12.29 0.32
CA ARG A 16 -1.15 -12.60 1.49
C ARG A 16 -0.01 -13.54 1.11
N ALA A 17 1.16 -13.31 1.68
CA ALA A 17 2.34 -14.16 1.45
C ALA A 17 2.14 -15.60 1.93
N ASP A 18 1.55 -15.81 3.11
CA ASP A 18 1.31 -17.13 3.68
C ASP A 18 0.31 -17.96 2.86
N VAL A 19 -0.80 -17.35 2.41
CA VAL A 19 -1.80 -18.02 1.54
C VAL A 19 -1.19 -18.40 0.19
N PHE A 20 -0.43 -17.49 -0.43
CA PHE A 20 0.23 -17.74 -1.70
C PHE A 20 1.25 -18.90 -1.58
N THR A 21 2.05 -18.90 -0.50
CA THR A 21 3.03 -19.94 -0.21
C THR A 21 2.36 -21.29 0.04
N GLU A 22 1.25 -21.32 0.79
CA GLU A 22 0.47 -22.54 1.02
C GLU A 22 -0.06 -23.12 -0.29
N LEU A 23 -0.67 -22.28 -1.15
CA LEU A 23 -1.20 -22.73 -2.45
C LEU A 23 -0.11 -23.25 -3.38
N LEU A 24 1.08 -22.63 -3.39
CA LEU A 24 2.26 -23.14 -4.10
C LEU A 24 2.67 -24.51 -3.56
N GLY A 25 2.80 -24.65 -2.24
CA GLY A 25 3.20 -25.91 -1.59
C GLY A 25 2.21 -27.07 -1.82
N ARG A 26 0.93 -26.75 -1.98
CA ARG A 26 -0.13 -27.73 -2.32
C ARG A 26 -0.18 -28.07 -3.82
N GLY A 27 0.54 -27.33 -4.66
CA GLY A 27 0.49 -27.47 -6.11
C GLY A 27 -0.77 -26.89 -6.77
N ASP A 28 -1.49 -25.99 -6.08
CA ASP A 28 -2.70 -25.34 -6.60
C ASP A 28 -2.37 -24.21 -7.60
N LEU A 29 -1.09 -23.79 -7.68
CA LEU A 29 -0.58 -22.74 -8.59
C LEU A 29 0.51 -23.29 -9.55
N PRO A 30 0.23 -24.35 -10.35
CA PRO A 30 1.24 -25.05 -11.13
C PRO A 30 1.83 -24.22 -12.27
N ASN A 31 1.07 -23.25 -12.80
CA ASN A 31 1.52 -22.44 -13.92
C ASN A 31 2.42 -21.29 -13.45
N ILE A 32 2.14 -20.68 -12.30
CA ILE A 32 3.01 -19.70 -11.65
C ILE A 32 4.33 -20.40 -11.28
N SER A 33 4.28 -21.59 -10.68
CA SER A 33 5.48 -22.40 -10.39
C SER A 33 6.32 -22.57 -11.65
N ARG A 34 5.73 -23.17 -12.68
CA ARG A 34 6.44 -23.57 -13.90
C ARG A 34 6.95 -22.40 -14.75
N TYR A 35 6.11 -21.37 -14.97
CA TYR A 35 6.40 -20.32 -15.95
C TYR A 35 7.01 -19.07 -15.35
N VAL A 36 6.99 -18.93 -14.02
CA VAL A 36 7.55 -17.76 -13.32
C VAL A 36 8.65 -18.20 -12.35
N ILE A 37 8.33 -19.02 -11.35
CA ILE A 37 9.25 -19.33 -10.24
C ILE A 37 10.41 -20.24 -10.68
N GLU A 38 10.14 -21.33 -11.41
CA GLU A 38 11.19 -22.24 -11.92
C GLU A 38 12.11 -21.57 -12.96
N ARG A 39 11.72 -20.42 -13.50
CA ARG A 39 12.50 -19.61 -14.43
C ARG A 39 13.19 -18.43 -13.77
N GLY A 40 12.96 -18.22 -12.48
CA GLY A 40 13.47 -17.07 -11.76
C GLY A 40 13.38 -17.23 -10.25
N SER A 41 12.65 -16.35 -9.58
CA SER A 41 12.63 -16.29 -8.11
C SER A 41 11.23 -16.18 -7.53
N PHE A 42 11.07 -16.73 -6.33
CA PHE A 42 9.96 -16.45 -5.43
C PHE A 42 10.53 -15.91 -4.11
N GLY A 43 9.95 -14.84 -3.60
CA GLY A 43 10.31 -14.25 -2.32
C GLY A 43 9.11 -13.61 -1.63
N ILE A 44 9.33 -13.17 -0.40
CA ILE A 44 8.36 -12.42 0.37
C ILE A 44 8.94 -11.02 0.61
N ALA A 45 8.12 -9.99 0.39
CA ALA A 45 8.50 -8.61 0.61
C ALA A 45 7.70 -7.97 1.74
N SER A 46 8.35 -7.07 2.48
CA SER A 46 7.63 -6.11 3.31
C SER A 46 6.99 -5.06 2.43
N SER A 47 5.68 -4.91 2.53
CA SER A 47 4.92 -3.82 1.93
C SER A 47 5.19 -2.51 2.66
N VAL A 48 4.34 -1.53 2.46
CA VAL A 48 4.47 -0.20 3.06
C VAL A 48 3.35 0.09 4.04
N PHE A 49 3.60 1.03 4.96
CA PHE A 49 2.56 1.55 5.83
C PHE A 49 2.09 2.93 5.35
N PRO A 50 0.77 3.13 5.14
CA PRO A 50 -0.30 2.17 5.35
C PRO A 50 -0.33 1.08 4.25
N SER A 51 -0.53 -0.17 4.66
CA SER A 51 -0.67 -1.33 3.79
C SER A 51 -2.07 -1.33 3.15
N THR A 52 -2.26 -0.45 2.19
CA THR A 52 -3.56 -0.22 1.53
C THR A 52 -3.39 0.19 0.08
N THR A 53 -4.34 -0.24 -0.76
CA THR A 53 -4.42 0.12 -2.17
C THR A 53 -4.26 1.64 -2.37
N GLY A 54 -3.42 2.04 -3.29
CA GLY A 54 -3.04 3.43 -3.53
C GLY A 54 -1.68 3.74 -2.90
N PRO A 55 -1.53 3.97 -1.59
CA PRO A 55 -0.20 4.10 -0.96
C PRO A 55 0.74 2.95 -1.31
N ALA A 56 0.28 1.70 -1.20
CA ALA A 56 1.09 0.52 -1.49
C ALA A 56 1.35 0.26 -2.99
N TYR A 57 0.81 1.08 -3.87
CA TYR A 57 1.18 1.08 -5.29
C TYR A 57 2.39 1.99 -5.59
N THR A 58 2.67 2.97 -4.71
CA THR A 58 3.79 3.91 -4.94
C THR A 58 5.14 3.23 -5.06
N PRO A 59 5.46 2.15 -4.31
CA PRO A 59 6.68 1.38 -4.49
C PRO A 59 6.86 0.85 -5.92
N TYR A 60 5.80 0.29 -6.48
CA TYR A 60 5.83 -0.35 -7.78
C TYR A 60 5.79 0.64 -8.94
N ILE A 61 5.09 1.75 -8.77
CA ILE A 61 4.91 2.74 -9.84
C ILE A 61 6.00 3.80 -9.85
N PHE A 62 6.53 4.18 -8.68
CA PHE A 62 7.49 5.28 -8.52
C PHE A 62 8.81 4.86 -7.86
N GLY A 63 8.95 3.62 -7.38
CA GLY A 63 10.12 3.14 -6.64
C GLY A 63 10.34 3.89 -5.32
N LYS A 64 9.27 4.41 -4.71
CA LYS A 64 9.35 5.23 -3.50
C LYS A 64 8.29 4.85 -2.47
N PHE A 65 8.62 5.06 -1.21
CA PHE A 65 7.68 4.96 -0.11
C PHE A 65 6.53 5.97 -0.27
N PRO A 66 5.32 5.65 0.21
CA PRO A 66 4.16 6.54 0.10
C PRO A 66 4.36 7.88 0.78
N GLY A 67 5.08 7.95 1.91
CA GLY A 67 5.44 9.20 2.57
C GLY A 67 6.29 10.11 1.69
N ARG A 68 7.27 9.56 0.99
CA ARG A 68 8.10 10.29 0.02
C ARG A 68 7.31 10.79 -1.18
N CYS A 69 6.23 10.10 -1.54
CA CYS A 69 5.27 10.54 -2.56
C CYS A 69 4.24 11.55 -2.01
N ASN A 70 4.30 11.89 -0.72
CA ASN A 70 3.29 12.68 0.01
C ASN A 70 1.87 12.10 -0.14
N PHE A 71 1.76 10.76 -0.04
CA PHE A 71 0.56 9.97 -0.25
C PHE A 71 0.23 9.12 1.00
N PRO A 72 -0.19 9.77 2.12
CA PRO A 72 -0.21 9.16 3.45
C PRO A 72 -1.37 8.19 3.69
N GLY A 73 -2.20 7.94 2.69
CA GLY A 73 -3.37 7.09 2.81
C GLY A 73 -4.30 7.20 1.61
N ILE A 74 -5.28 6.30 1.54
CA ILE A 74 -6.37 6.37 0.55
C ILE A 74 -7.30 7.57 0.83
N ARG A 75 -7.25 8.09 2.05
CA ARG A 75 -7.90 9.33 2.47
C ARG A 75 -6.92 10.19 3.24
N TRP A 76 -6.93 11.48 2.98
CA TRP A 76 -6.09 12.45 3.68
C TRP A 76 -6.71 13.84 3.70
N PHE A 77 -6.24 14.67 4.62
CA PHE A 77 -6.69 16.02 4.85
C PHE A 77 -5.52 17.00 4.67
N ASP A 78 -5.73 18.05 3.91
CA ASP A 78 -4.69 19.08 3.69
C ASP A 78 -4.90 20.25 4.65
N ARG A 79 -4.11 20.24 5.73
CA ARG A 79 -4.15 21.27 6.77
C ARG A 79 -3.77 22.65 6.27
N GLY A 80 -2.94 22.74 5.23
CA GLY A 80 -2.51 24.03 4.65
C GLY A 80 -3.58 24.66 3.76
N ILE A 81 -4.42 23.85 3.15
CA ILE A 81 -5.50 24.32 2.28
C ILE A 81 -6.82 24.51 3.05
N TYR A 82 -7.08 23.70 4.07
CA TYR A 82 -8.35 23.69 4.80
C TYR A 82 -8.75 25.05 5.37
N PRO A 83 -7.88 25.84 6.02
CA PRO A 83 -8.28 27.13 6.61
C PRO A 83 -8.53 28.23 5.59
N ASP A 84 -8.11 28.09 4.34
CA ASP A 84 -8.29 29.13 3.32
C ASP A 84 -9.76 29.15 2.83
N ARG A 85 -10.53 30.10 3.37
CA ARG A 85 -11.95 30.27 3.01
C ARG A 85 -12.18 30.57 1.53
N ARG A 86 -11.20 31.13 0.81
CA ARG A 86 -11.27 31.36 -0.64
C ARG A 86 -11.25 30.05 -1.43
N LYS A 87 -10.78 28.97 -0.80
CA LYS A 87 -10.69 27.63 -1.36
C LYS A 87 -11.80 26.70 -0.85
N LEU A 88 -12.91 27.23 -0.33
CA LEU A 88 -14.04 26.45 0.21
C LEU A 88 -14.54 25.38 -0.78
N HIS A 89 -14.53 25.68 -2.06
CA HIS A 89 -14.94 24.75 -3.13
C HIS A 89 -13.75 23.91 -3.69
N SER A 90 -12.56 23.99 -3.09
CA SER A 90 -11.40 23.26 -3.55
C SER A 90 -11.49 21.81 -3.09
N PHE A 91 -11.62 20.89 -4.04
CA PHE A 91 -11.49 19.45 -3.80
C PHE A 91 -10.09 19.05 -3.25
N LYS A 92 -9.13 19.98 -3.17
CA LYS A 92 -7.77 19.74 -2.62
C LYS A 92 -7.71 19.83 -1.09
N ARG A 93 -8.78 20.20 -0.40
CA ARG A 93 -8.82 20.29 1.08
C ARG A 93 -8.75 18.92 1.74
N PHE A 94 -9.26 17.91 1.08
CA PHE A 94 -9.22 16.49 1.47
C PHE A 94 -9.29 15.63 0.21
N ARG A 95 -8.95 14.36 0.34
CA ARG A 95 -9.09 13.33 -0.69
C ARG A 95 -9.74 12.08 -0.13
N SER A 96 -10.47 11.40 -1.01
CA SER A 96 -10.88 10.02 -0.83
C SER A 96 -10.85 9.31 -2.18
N TYR A 97 -9.86 8.48 -2.40
CA TYR A 97 -9.66 7.80 -3.67
C TYR A 97 -10.57 6.58 -3.89
N ILE A 98 -11.62 6.42 -3.08
CA ILE A 98 -12.60 5.34 -3.26
C ILE A 98 -13.60 5.67 -4.37
N GLY A 99 -13.89 6.95 -4.58
CA GLY A 99 -14.84 7.44 -5.58
C GLY A 99 -14.19 8.12 -6.78
N LEU A 100 -14.85 9.14 -7.31
CA LEU A 100 -14.39 9.92 -8.47
C LEU A 100 -13.02 10.57 -8.26
N GLU A 101 -12.63 10.82 -7.01
CA GLU A 101 -11.36 11.44 -6.68
C GLU A 101 -10.15 10.52 -6.97
N THR A 102 -10.40 9.23 -7.26
CA THR A 102 -9.35 8.29 -7.73
C THR A 102 -8.63 8.83 -8.98
N TYR A 103 -9.34 9.59 -9.83
CA TYR A 103 -8.74 10.22 -11.01
C TYR A 103 -7.72 11.32 -10.70
N PHE A 104 -7.67 11.81 -9.46
CA PHE A 104 -6.68 12.80 -9.02
C PHE A 104 -5.39 12.17 -8.48
N MET A 105 -5.30 10.85 -8.27
CA MET A 105 -4.10 10.19 -7.78
C MET A 105 -2.84 10.61 -8.55
N ASN A 106 -2.93 10.59 -9.88
CA ASN A 106 -1.79 10.95 -10.74
C ASN A 106 -1.31 12.41 -10.58
N SER A 107 -2.21 13.32 -10.25
CA SER A 107 -1.90 14.75 -10.06
C SER A 107 -1.54 15.10 -8.61
N ASP A 108 -1.86 14.23 -7.66
CA ASP A 108 -1.57 14.45 -6.25
C ASP A 108 -0.16 13.97 -5.86
N VAL A 109 0.46 13.11 -6.67
CA VAL A 109 1.88 12.74 -6.57
C VAL A 109 2.73 13.75 -7.33
N SER A 110 3.81 14.25 -6.69
CA SER A 110 4.72 15.22 -7.34
C SER A 110 5.29 14.70 -8.67
N THR A 111 5.46 15.62 -9.62
CA THR A 111 6.09 15.33 -10.93
C THR A 111 7.55 14.95 -10.83
N ASP A 112 8.21 15.20 -9.70
CA ASP A 112 9.60 14.79 -9.43
C ASP A 112 9.73 13.25 -9.27
N ASN A 113 8.60 12.55 -9.12
CA ASN A 113 8.57 11.10 -9.06
C ASN A 113 8.28 10.55 -10.46
N THR A 114 9.26 9.90 -11.08
CA THR A 114 9.11 9.28 -12.40
C THR A 114 8.39 7.94 -12.28
N SER A 115 7.28 7.76 -13.00
CA SER A 115 6.55 6.48 -13.01
C SER A 115 7.19 5.47 -13.97
N LEU A 116 6.99 4.16 -13.74
CA LEU A 116 7.37 3.12 -14.72
C LEU A 116 6.81 3.41 -16.11
N PHE A 117 5.59 3.93 -16.18
CA PHE A 117 4.95 4.25 -17.46
C PHE A 117 5.62 5.41 -18.19
N GLU A 118 6.33 6.31 -17.48
CA GLU A 118 7.12 7.39 -18.09
C GLU A 118 8.49 6.89 -18.53
N VAL A 119 9.01 5.81 -17.92
CA VAL A 119 10.26 5.17 -18.35
C VAL A 119 10.05 4.31 -19.60
N PHE A 120 8.90 3.62 -19.71
CA PHE A 120 8.58 2.74 -20.82
C PHE A 120 7.66 3.42 -21.85
N PRO A 121 8.16 3.84 -23.02
CA PRO A 121 7.37 4.64 -23.97
C PRO A 121 6.11 3.95 -24.50
N ARG A 122 6.13 2.61 -24.59
CA ARG A 122 4.99 1.81 -25.04
C ARG A 122 4.43 1.00 -23.88
N SER A 123 3.80 1.70 -22.94
CA SER A 123 3.23 1.06 -21.75
C SER A 123 1.71 0.92 -21.84
N GLY A 124 1.21 -0.24 -21.41
CA GLY A 124 -0.21 -0.56 -21.28
C GLY A 124 -0.67 -0.54 -19.81
N ASN A 125 -1.90 -0.10 -19.57
CA ASN A 125 -2.50 -0.06 -18.23
C ASN A 125 -3.89 -0.69 -18.23
N ILE A 126 -4.14 -1.61 -17.27
CA ILE A 126 -5.41 -2.32 -17.11
C ILE A 126 -5.79 -2.31 -15.62
N LEU A 127 -6.89 -1.64 -15.29
CA LEU A 127 -7.48 -1.49 -13.94
C LEU A 127 -6.62 -0.77 -12.89
N ASN A 128 -5.38 -0.41 -13.17
CA ASN A 128 -4.57 0.36 -12.24
C ASN A 128 -4.99 1.84 -12.25
N GLU A 129 -5.08 2.43 -11.07
CA GLU A 129 -5.50 3.81 -10.86
C GLU A 129 -4.38 4.81 -11.11
N MET A 130 -3.13 4.45 -10.78
CA MET A 130 -1.94 5.26 -11.00
C MET A 130 -1.37 4.99 -12.40
N SER A 131 -1.77 5.81 -13.37
CA SER A 131 -1.46 5.61 -14.81
C SER A 131 -0.74 6.80 -15.46
N ARG A 132 -0.02 7.63 -14.67
CA ARG A 132 0.74 8.76 -15.21
C ARG A 132 1.82 8.27 -16.17
N GLY A 133 1.89 8.85 -17.36
CA GLY A 133 2.78 8.43 -18.44
C GLY A 133 2.13 7.53 -19.49
N VAL A 134 1.04 6.82 -19.14
CA VAL A 134 0.34 5.96 -20.10
C VAL A 134 -0.37 6.79 -21.17
N SER A 135 -0.13 6.46 -22.43
CA SER A 135 -0.86 7.10 -23.51
C SER A 135 -2.35 6.76 -23.46
N PHE A 136 -3.21 7.69 -23.91
CA PHE A 136 -4.65 7.51 -23.90
C PHE A 136 -5.11 6.20 -24.57
N LYS A 137 -4.48 5.83 -25.67
CA LYS A 137 -4.79 4.60 -26.44
C LYS A 137 -4.57 3.32 -25.63
N TYR A 138 -3.60 3.32 -24.70
CA TYR A 138 -3.12 2.14 -24.00
C TYR A 138 -3.56 2.07 -22.53
N ASP A 139 -4.26 3.11 -22.00
CA ASP A 139 -4.97 3.03 -20.73
C ASP A 139 -6.38 2.44 -20.98
N LYS A 140 -6.44 1.10 -20.99
CA LYS A 140 -7.61 0.34 -21.47
C LYS A 140 -8.86 0.49 -20.62
N THR A 141 -8.69 0.90 -19.39
CA THR A 141 -9.78 1.04 -18.42
C THR A 141 -9.94 2.48 -17.92
N ARG A 142 -9.33 3.45 -18.60
CA ARG A 142 -9.26 4.86 -18.16
C ARG A 142 -10.59 5.41 -17.63
N PHE A 143 -11.69 5.17 -18.32
CA PHE A 143 -13.02 5.66 -17.92
C PHE A 143 -13.88 4.61 -17.24
N SER A 144 -13.53 3.34 -17.32
CA SER A 144 -14.31 2.23 -16.76
C SER A 144 -13.73 1.64 -15.49
N LYS A 145 -12.51 2.01 -15.07
CA LYS A 145 -11.88 1.46 -13.87
C LYS A 145 -12.72 1.67 -12.60
N LEU A 146 -13.30 2.86 -12.43
CA LEU A 146 -14.20 3.12 -11.30
C LEU A 146 -15.44 2.22 -11.35
N TYR A 147 -16.05 2.03 -12.54
CA TYR A 147 -17.16 1.11 -12.70
C TYR A 147 -16.81 -0.32 -12.30
N TYR A 148 -15.67 -0.84 -12.75
CA TYR A 148 -15.23 -2.20 -12.41
C TYR A 148 -14.89 -2.34 -10.93
N LYS A 149 -14.24 -1.34 -10.33
CA LYS A 149 -13.98 -1.30 -8.89
C LYS A 149 -15.29 -1.34 -8.09
N MET A 150 -16.25 -0.47 -8.43
CA MET A 150 -17.56 -0.44 -7.79
C MET A 150 -18.32 -1.75 -8.01
N LYS A 151 -18.25 -2.32 -9.23
CA LYS A 151 -18.87 -3.61 -9.53
C LYS A 151 -18.30 -4.72 -8.64
N GLY A 152 -16.96 -4.84 -8.53
CA GLY A 152 -16.33 -5.81 -7.65
C GLY A 152 -16.76 -5.63 -6.20
N HIS A 153 -16.68 -4.40 -5.70
CA HIS A 153 -16.95 -4.08 -4.30
C HIS A 153 -18.42 -4.26 -3.87
N PHE A 154 -19.38 -3.90 -4.74
CA PHE A 154 -20.81 -3.88 -4.36
C PHE A 154 -21.65 -5.07 -4.86
N THR A 155 -21.11 -5.94 -5.72
CA THR A 155 -21.95 -6.96 -6.38
C THR A 155 -21.51 -8.40 -6.18
N ASP A 156 -20.52 -8.68 -5.35
CA ASP A 156 -19.97 -10.05 -5.19
C ASP A 156 -19.58 -10.73 -6.53
N LYS A 157 -19.13 -9.93 -7.53
CA LYS A 157 -18.82 -10.34 -8.91
C LYS A 157 -17.40 -9.93 -9.32
N SER A 158 -16.44 -10.03 -8.41
CA SER A 158 -15.05 -9.68 -8.69
C SER A 158 -14.41 -10.64 -9.69
N ASP A 159 -14.88 -11.88 -9.77
CA ASP A 159 -14.49 -12.83 -10.80
C ASP A 159 -14.79 -12.32 -12.23
N GLU A 160 -15.95 -11.67 -12.46
CA GLU A 160 -16.25 -11.05 -13.75
C GLU A 160 -15.28 -9.90 -14.07
N VAL A 161 -14.83 -9.15 -13.05
CA VAL A 161 -13.83 -8.07 -13.21
C VAL A 161 -12.47 -8.64 -13.56
N ASP A 162 -12.02 -9.67 -12.85
CA ASP A 162 -10.76 -10.37 -13.14
C ASP A 162 -10.77 -11.00 -14.54
N MET A 163 -11.92 -11.53 -14.98
CA MET A 163 -12.09 -12.05 -16.34
C MET A 163 -11.98 -10.94 -17.42
N VAL A 164 -12.41 -9.70 -17.09
CA VAL A 164 -12.19 -8.54 -17.97
C VAL A 164 -10.71 -8.19 -18.01
N ALA A 165 -10.02 -8.11 -16.85
CA ALA A 165 -8.58 -7.86 -16.77
C ALA A 165 -7.80 -8.87 -17.64
N ARG A 166 -8.05 -10.18 -17.45
CA ARG A 166 -7.44 -11.26 -18.23
C ARG A 166 -7.68 -11.10 -19.73
N ARG A 167 -8.93 -10.84 -20.15
CA ARG A 167 -9.27 -10.68 -21.56
C ARG A 167 -8.57 -9.49 -22.20
N LEU A 168 -8.51 -8.37 -21.50
CA LEU A 168 -7.79 -7.18 -21.97
C LEU A 168 -6.30 -7.46 -22.06
N LEU A 169 -5.70 -8.06 -21.03
CA LEU A 169 -4.29 -8.43 -21.03
C LEU A 169 -3.93 -9.33 -22.24
N LEU A 170 -4.69 -10.41 -22.45
CA LEU A 170 -4.42 -11.32 -23.58
C LEU A 170 -4.56 -10.66 -24.94
N ARG A 171 -5.44 -9.65 -25.10
CA ARG A 171 -5.52 -8.84 -26.33
C ARG A 171 -4.33 -7.91 -26.49
N GLU A 172 -3.86 -7.33 -25.37
CA GLU A 172 -2.74 -6.39 -25.41
C GLU A 172 -1.40 -7.11 -25.69
N LEU A 173 -1.29 -8.43 -25.52
CA LEU A 173 -0.11 -9.20 -25.95
C LEU A 173 0.09 -9.18 -27.47
N ASP A 174 -0.96 -8.92 -28.27
CA ASP A 174 -0.84 -8.72 -29.73
C ASP A 174 -0.26 -7.34 -30.09
N VAL A 175 -0.18 -6.43 -29.11
CA VAL A 175 0.41 -5.10 -29.24
C VAL A 175 1.85 -5.15 -28.75
N MET A 176 2.78 -4.52 -29.44
CA MET A 176 4.18 -4.45 -29.00
C MET A 176 4.32 -3.43 -27.85
N HIS A 177 4.03 -3.87 -26.61
CA HIS A 177 4.30 -3.10 -25.40
C HIS A 177 5.69 -3.43 -24.84
N ASP A 178 6.37 -2.42 -24.29
CA ASP A 178 7.59 -2.59 -23.50
C ASP A 178 7.22 -2.98 -22.05
N PHE A 179 6.07 -2.49 -21.57
CA PHE A 179 5.58 -2.69 -20.22
C PHE A 179 4.05 -2.73 -20.17
N ILE A 180 3.47 -3.73 -19.50
CA ILE A 180 2.02 -3.80 -19.24
C ILE A 180 1.81 -3.98 -17.74
N PHE A 181 1.01 -3.10 -17.14
CA PHE A 181 0.57 -3.24 -15.76
C PHE A 181 -0.91 -3.64 -15.72
N VAL A 182 -1.22 -4.73 -15.03
CA VAL A 182 -2.59 -5.23 -14.86
C VAL A 182 -2.90 -5.53 -13.41
N VAL A 183 -4.09 -5.17 -12.95
CA VAL A 183 -4.57 -5.44 -11.59
C VAL A 183 -5.67 -6.50 -11.62
N PHE A 184 -5.56 -7.48 -10.74
CA PHE A 184 -6.59 -8.46 -10.40
C PHE A 184 -7.13 -8.13 -9.01
N LEU A 185 -8.42 -7.80 -8.92
CA LEU A 185 -9.06 -7.28 -7.71
C LEU A 185 -9.74 -8.37 -6.87
N GLY A 186 -9.87 -9.60 -7.41
CA GLY A 186 -10.73 -10.63 -6.82
C GLY A 186 -10.30 -11.08 -5.44
N ILE A 187 -9.00 -11.13 -5.15
CA ILE A 187 -8.47 -11.56 -3.85
C ILE A 187 -8.89 -10.56 -2.77
N ASP A 188 -8.59 -9.27 -2.95
CA ASP A 188 -8.93 -8.21 -2.01
C ASP A 188 -10.44 -8.10 -1.82
N THR A 189 -11.18 -7.93 -2.90
CA THR A 189 -12.63 -7.67 -2.84
C THR A 189 -13.40 -8.82 -2.20
N TYR A 190 -13.08 -10.07 -2.55
CA TYR A 190 -13.71 -11.23 -1.91
C TYR A 190 -13.29 -11.42 -0.45
N SER A 191 -12.05 -11.03 -0.10
CA SER A 191 -11.61 -11.05 1.29
C SER A 191 -12.39 -10.07 2.15
N HIS A 192 -12.65 -8.87 1.65
CA HIS A 192 -13.44 -7.85 2.37
C HIS A 192 -14.84 -8.33 2.76
N ILE A 193 -15.54 -9.04 1.88
CA ILE A 193 -16.91 -9.51 2.13
C ILE A 193 -16.98 -10.90 2.81
N ASN A 194 -15.85 -11.60 2.91
CA ASN A 194 -15.74 -12.90 3.54
C ASN A 194 -14.58 -12.95 4.55
N HIS A 195 -13.54 -13.71 4.23
CA HIS A 195 -12.26 -13.80 4.94
C HIS A 195 -11.17 -14.29 3.98
N PRO A 196 -9.87 -14.06 4.26
CA PRO A 196 -8.78 -14.35 3.32
C PRO A 196 -8.66 -15.82 2.86
N PHE A 197 -9.19 -16.75 3.64
CA PHE A 197 -9.19 -18.20 3.32
C PHE A 197 -10.50 -18.70 2.72
N HIS A 198 -11.42 -17.81 2.38
CA HIS A 198 -12.70 -18.19 1.78
C HIS A 198 -12.48 -18.74 0.36
N ARG A 199 -13.31 -19.73 -0.05
CA ARG A 199 -13.17 -20.39 -1.34
C ARG A 199 -13.04 -19.44 -2.54
N LYS A 200 -13.89 -18.41 -2.60
CA LYS A 200 -13.84 -17.41 -3.69
C LYS A 200 -12.51 -16.65 -3.75
N VAL A 201 -11.87 -16.42 -2.59
CA VAL A 201 -10.55 -15.81 -2.50
C VAL A 201 -9.50 -16.75 -3.08
N LEU A 202 -9.49 -18.00 -2.63
CA LEU A 202 -8.56 -19.04 -3.14
C LEU A 202 -8.75 -19.28 -4.65
N ASP A 203 -9.99 -19.32 -5.13
CA ASP A 203 -10.32 -19.42 -6.55
C ASP A 203 -9.78 -18.22 -7.36
N SER A 204 -9.60 -17.04 -6.72
CA SER A 204 -9.00 -15.86 -7.38
C SER A 204 -7.49 -16.02 -7.60
N TYR A 205 -6.76 -16.65 -6.67
CA TYR A 205 -5.36 -17.02 -6.89
C TYR A 205 -5.23 -18.02 -8.06
N VAL A 206 -6.06 -19.05 -8.07
CA VAL A 206 -6.09 -20.05 -9.16
C VAL A 206 -6.43 -19.40 -10.51
N ARG A 207 -7.27 -18.35 -10.52
CA ARG A 207 -7.60 -17.60 -11.74
C ARG A 207 -6.41 -16.81 -12.27
N ILE A 208 -5.55 -16.28 -11.40
CA ILE A 208 -4.28 -15.65 -11.81
C ILE A 208 -3.34 -16.72 -12.37
N ASP A 209 -3.21 -17.86 -11.72
CA ASP A 209 -2.40 -19.00 -12.20
C ASP A 209 -2.83 -19.45 -13.62
N GLU A 210 -4.14 -19.60 -13.83
CA GLU A 210 -4.69 -19.92 -15.15
C GLU A 210 -4.39 -18.82 -16.18
N THR A 211 -4.36 -17.57 -15.76
CA THR A 211 -3.98 -16.44 -16.63
C THR A 211 -2.51 -16.56 -17.05
N ILE A 212 -1.60 -16.95 -16.16
CA ILE A 212 -0.20 -17.22 -16.49
C ILE A 212 -0.08 -18.33 -17.54
N ARG A 213 -0.87 -19.43 -17.42
CA ARG A 213 -0.91 -20.49 -18.43
C ARG A 213 -1.24 -19.94 -19.82
N LEU A 214 -2.27 -19.09 -19.92
CA LEU A 214 -2.70 -18.50 -21.19
C LEU A 214 -1.66 -17.53 -21.77
N ILE A 215 -1.00 -16.72 -20.91
CA ILE A 215 0.12 -15.86 -21.30
C ILE A 215 1.25 -16.70 -21.87
N ALA A 216 1.69 -17.74 -21.13
CA ALA A 216 2.81 -18.59 -21.52
C ALA A 216 2.53 -19.33 -22.85
N GLN A 217 1.30 -19.82 -23.04
CA GLN A 217 0.90 -20.46 -24.29
C GLN A 217 0.96 -19.50 -25.48
N LYS A 218 0.43 -18.28 -25.30
CA LYS A 218 0.40 -17.27 -26.36
C LYS A 218 1.80 -16.79 -26.73
N LEU A 219 2.59 -16.39 -25.74
CA LEU A 219 3.97 -15.96 -25.95
C LEU A 219 4.89 -17.07 -26.43
N GLY A 220 4.69 -18.32 -25.94
CA GLY A 220 5.43 -19.49 -26.40
C GLY A 220 5.17 -19.81 -27.87
N ALA A 221 3.93 -19.70 -28.34
CA ALA A 221 3.58 -19.88 -29.74
C ALA A 221 4.25 -18.84 -30.67
N GLU A 222 4.58 -17.67 -30.15
CA GLU A 222 5.26 -16.58 -30.87
C GLU A 222 6.79 -16.57 -30.64
N GLY A 223 7.34 -17.48 -29.81
CA GLY A 223 8.75 -17.50 -29.43
C GLY A 223 9.19 -16.33 -28.56
N LYS A 224 8.25 -15.64 -27.88
CA LYS A 224 8.51 -14.43 -27.09
C LYS A 224 8.56 -14.67 -25.58
N LEU A 225 8.27 -15.89 -25.10
CA LEU A 225 8.18 -16.18 -23.67
C LEU A 225 9.50 -15.91 -22.93
N ASP A 226 10.63 -16.26 -23.54
CA ASP A 226 11.96 -16.08 -22.94
C ASP A 226 12.45 -14.61 -23.01
N GLU A 227 11.84 -13.79 -23.85
CA GLU A 227 12.11 -12.35 -23.98
C GLU A 227 11.15 -11.50 -23.15
N THR A 228 10.22 -12.14 -22.40
CA THR A 228 9.21 -11.43 -21.59
C THR A 228 9.45 -11.69 -20.11
N LEU A 229 9.72 -10.61 -19.37
CA LEU A 229 9.75 -10.64 -17.92
C LEU A 229 8.32 -10.69 -17.38
N ILE A 230 8.01 -11.67 -16.53
CA ILE A 230 6.73 -11.79 -15.85
C ILE A 230 6.97 -11.51 -14.36
N VAL A 231 6.24 -10.54 -13.82
CA VAL A 231 6.30 -10.12 -12.42
C VAL A 231 4.92 -10.24 -11.81
N ILE A 232 4.78 -10.96 -10.71
CA ILE A 232 3.54 -11.07 -9.92
C ILE A 232 3.85 -10.56 -8.53
N VAL A 233 3.08 -9.58 -8.08
CA VAL A 233 3.24 -8.92 -6.78
C VAL A 233 1.90 -8.70 -6.10
N SER A 234 1.93 -8.37 -4.82
CA SER A 234 0.77 -7.82 -4.11
C SER A 234 1.13 -6.52 -3.42
N ASP A 235 0.14 -5.70 -3.17
CA ASP A 235 0.29 -4.42 -2.47
C ASP A 235 0.15 -4.58 -0.95
N HIS A 236 -0.73 -5.44 -0.46
CA HIS A 236 -0.94 -5.75 0.95
C HIS A 236 -1.58 -7.12 1.13
N GLY A 237 -1.64 -7.58 2.38
CA GLY A 237 -2.52 -8.68 2.78
C GLY A 237 -3.75 -8.17 3.53
N LEU A 238 -4.57 -9.07 4.08
CA LEU A 238 -5.77 -8.78 4.86
C LEU A 238 -5.90 -9.74 6.03
N THR A 239 -6.63 -9.30 7.09
CA THR A 239 -7.05 -10.18 8.19
C THR A 239 -8.54 -10.05 8.44
N GLN A 240 -9.13 -11.11 9.00
CA GLN A 240 -10.53 -11.10 9.41
C GLN A 240 -10.76 -10.04 10.49
N THR A 241 -11.85 -9.29 10.36
CA THR A 241 -12.32 -8.29 11.33
C THR A 241 -13.50 -8.86 12.10
N HIS A 242 -13.42 -8.80 13.41
CA HIS A 242 -14.44 -9.28 14.33
C HIS A 242 -15.20 -8.14 15.01
N SER A 243 -14.61 -6.96 15.09
CA SER A 243 -15.18 -5.79 15.74
C SER A 243 -14.68 -4.50 15.10
N HIS A 244 -15.57 -3.51 15.07
CA HIS A 244 -15.34 -2.21 14.44
C HIS A 244 -15.31 -1.11 15.48
N PHE A 245 -14.27 -0.29 15.50
CA PHE A 245 -14.13 0.85 16.39
C PHE A 245 -14.54 2.15 15.70
N ASP A 246 -15.52 2.87 16.26
CA ASP A 246 -15.91 4.19 15.76
C ASP A 246 -14.94 5.27 16.22
N SER A 247 -13.81 5.40 15.52
CA SER A 247 -12.78 6.40 15.84
C SER A 247 -13.29 7.84 15.70
N LEU A 248 -14.30 8.10 14.84
CA LEU A 248 -14.96 9.40 14.74
C LEU A 248 -15.75 9.73 16.00
N GLU A 249 -16.61 8.80 16.47
CA GLU A 249 -17.40 9.00 17.69
C GLU A 249 -16.49 9.14 18.90
N PHE A 250 -15.40 8.40 18.92
CA PHE A 250 -14.37 8.51 19.96
C PHE A 250 -13.78 9.92 20.01
N MET A 251 -13.35 10.49 18.88
CA MET A 251 -12.83 11.86 18.81
C MET A 251 -13.88 12.87 19.25
N ASN A 252 -15.13 12.73 18.81
CA ASN A 252 -16.23 13.59 19.23
C ASN A 252 -16.49 13.51 20.75
N SER A 253 -16.38 12.30 21.35
CA SER A 253 -16.53 12.10 22.80
C SER A 253 -15.42 12.76 23.63
N ARG A 254 -14.27 13.03 23.02
CA ARG A 254 -13.16 13.81 23.59
C ARG A 254 -13.32 15.32 23.39
N GLY A 255 -14.45 15.77 22.82
CA GLY A 255 -14.79 17.18 22.66
C GLY A 255 -14.35 17.80 21.34
N TYR A 256 -13.78 17.02 20.42
CA TYR A 256 -13.36 17.54 19.12
C TYR A 256 -14.52 17.70 18.13
N LYS A 257 -14.53 18.78 17.36
CA LYS A 257 -15.34 18.95 16.16
C LYS A 257 -14.63 18.26 14.99
N THR A 258 -14.90 16.99 14.80
CA THR A 258 -14.11 16.16 13.89
C THR A 258 -14.66 16.17 12.47
N PHE A 259 -13.82 16.63 11.51
CA PHE A 259 -14.06 16.44 10.09
C PHE A 259 -13.85 14.95 9.74
N TYR A 260 -14.75 14.42 8.93
CA TYR A 260 -14.78 12.99 8.62
C TYR A 260 -15.38 12.72 7.23
N TYR A 261 -14.80 11.78 6.50
CA TYR A 261 -15.35 11.28 5.24
C TYR A 261 -16.29 10.07 5.52
N PRO A 262 -17.48 9.93 4.88
CA PRO A 262 -17.99 10.73 3.76
C PRO A 262 -18.83 11.96 4.16
N ASN A 263 -19.04 12.22 5.44
CA ASN A 263 -19.86 13.35 5.87
C ASN A 263 -19.03 14.65 5.85
N VAL A 264 -18.55 15.01 4.67
CA VAL A 264 -17.65 16.16 4.45
C VAL A 264 -18.30 17.53 4.69
N PHE A 265 -19.62 17.59 4.78
CA PHE A 265 -20.31 18.85 5.06
C PHE A 265 -20.39 19.17 6.55
N ARG A 266 -20.26 18.17 7.42
CA ARG A 266 -20.17 18.37 8.85
C ARG A 266 -18.80 18.94 9.20
N HIS A 267 -18.78 20.05 9.95
CA HIS A 267 -17.57 20.76 10.30
C HIS A 267 -16.69 21.14 9.11
N PHE A 268 -17.32 21.40 7.96
CA PHE A 268 -16.63 21.76 6.72
C PHE A 268 -15.73 23.01 6.85
N THR A 269 -16.08 23.93 7.76
CA THR A 269 -15.36 25.20 7.97
C THR A 269 -14.89 25.44 9.39
N ASP A 270 -15.35 24.65 10.38
CA ASP A 270 -15.13 24.89 11.82
C ASP A 270 -14.54 23.68 12.56
N ALA A 271 -14.03 22.70 11.82
CA ALA A 271 -13.35 21.54 12.42
C ALA A 271 -12.11 21.99 13.20
N ASP A 272 -11.89 21.34 14.33
CA ASP A 272 -10.65 21.41 15.12
C ASP A 272 -9.88 20.08 15.11
N ALA A 273 -10.47 19.04 14.55
CA ALA A 273 -9.81 17.77 14.25
C ALA A 273 -10.32 17.16 12.94
N ALA A 274 -9.56 16.21 12.39
CA ALA A 274 -10.02 15.34 11.31
C ALA A 274 -9.58 13.90 11.57
N CYS A 275 -10.43 12.93 11.18
CA CYS A 275 -10.16 11.50 11.29
C CYS A 275 -10.36 10.86 9.92
N LEU A 276 -9.27 10.40 9.28
CA LEU A 276 -9.29 9.86 7.92
C LEU A 276 -8.67 8.47 7.88
N ILE A 277 -9.50 7.49 7.54
CA ILE A 277 -9.22 6.06 7.66
C ILE A 277 -8.74 5.52 6.31
N SER A 278 -7.72 4.65 6.35
CA SER A 278 -7.15 3.97 5.19
C SER A 278 -7.13 2.47 5.41
N GLY A 279 -7.70 1.68 4.46
CA GLY A 279 -7.74 0.21 4.56
C GLY A 279 -8.53 -0.33 5.75
N ASN A 280 -9.24 0.53 6.47
CA ASN A 280 -9.95 0.34 7.72
C ASN A 280 -9.08 0.07 8.96
N ALA A 281 -7.89 -0.53 8.82
CA ALA A 281 -7.01 -0.83 9.94
C ALA A 281 -5.94 0.25 10.22
N MET A 282 -5.98 1.39 9.52
CA MET A 282 -5.12 2.55 9.77
C MET A 282 -5.95 3.83 9.77
N ALA A 283 -5.61 4.78 10.64
CA ALA A 283 -6.22 6.11 10.66
C ALA A 283 -5.17 7.22 10.76
N ASN A 284 -5.36 8.28 9.98
CA ASN A 284 -4.69 9.56 10.15
C ASN A 284 -5.56 10.47 11.03
N ILE A 285 -5.05 10.91 12.16
CA ILE A 285 -5.70 11.83 13.09
C ILE A 285 -4.99 13.19 12.98
N TYR A 286 -5.75 14.20 12.61
CA TYR A 286 -5.28 15.58 12.49
C TYR A 286 -5.92 16.39 13.61
N VAL A 287 -5.12 17.15 14.35
CA VAL A 287 -5.59 18.00 15.44
C VAL A 287 -5.09 19.42 15.19
N LYS A 288 -5.99 20.38 15.24
CA LYS A 288 -5.64 21.79 15.13
C LYS A 288 -4.83 22.21 16.34
N SER A 289 -3.59 22.65 16.12
CA SER A 289 -2.74 23.15 17.20
C SER A 289 -3.30 24.46 17.79
N PRO A 290 -2.84 24.88 18.96
CA PRO A 290 -3.19 26.22 19.52
C PRO A 290 -2.90 27.38 18.56
N ASP A 291 -1.86 27.23 17.72
CA ASP A 291 -1.47 28.21 16.71
C ASP A 291 -2.27 28.11 15.40
N GLY A 292 -3.21 27.15 15.31
CA GLY A 292 -4.03 26.90 14.14
C GLY A 292 -3.59 25.66 13.33
N TRP A 293 -3.98 25.62 12.05
CA TRP A 293 -3.69 24.50 11.15
C TRP A 293 -2.30 24.59 10.46
N GLY A 294 -1.52 25.65 10.75
CA GLY A 294 -0.28 25.95 10.03
C GLY A 294 0.89 24.98 10.28
N ARG A 295 0.86 24.23 11.37
CA ARG A 295 1.85 23.19 11.70
C ARG A 295 1.20 21.90 12.14
N LYS A 296 1.98 20.82 12.16
CA LYS A 296 1.61 19.57 12.85
C LYS A 296 1.71 19.80 14.37
N SER A 297 0.79 19.18 15.12
CA SER A 297 0.94 19.01 16.55
C SER A 297 1.98 17.92 16.84
N THR A 298 2.78 18.09 17.89
CA THR A 298 3.77 17.10 18.29
C THR A 298 3.12 15.94 19.07
N PHE A 299 3.83 14.83 19.20
CA PHE A 299 3.36 13.69 19.97
C PHE A 299 3.14 14.08 21.45
N GLU A 300 4.02 14.91 22.00
CA GLU A 300 3.92 15.42 23.36
C GLU A 300 2.66 16.29 23.58
N GLU A 301 2.32 17.15 22.61
CA GLU A 301 1.08 17.95 22.66
C GLU A 301 -0.18 17.07 22.63
N LEU A 302 -0.09 15.90 22.00
CA LEU A 302 -1.20 14.95 21.84
C LEU A 302 -1.05 13.69 22.72
N TYR A 303 -0.11 13.71 23.68
CA TYR A 303 0.22 12.54 24.50
C TYR A 303 -1.02 11.93 25.17
N LYS A 304 -1.86 12.78 25.78
CA LYS A 304 -3.09 12.32 26.44
C LYS A 304 -4.07 11.69 25.44
N LEU A 305 -4.20 12.24 24.25
CA LEU A 305 -5.06 11.67 23.20
C LEU A 305 -4.50 10.32 22.71
N ALA A 306 -3.16 10.21 22.58
CA ALA A 306 -2.50 8.95 22.22
C ALA A 306 -2.75 7.87 23.29
N GLU A 307 -2.68 8.22 24.59
CA GLU A 307 -3.03 7.29 25.69
C GLU A 307 -4.50 6.90 25.63
N ASP A 308 -5.41 7.86 25.45
CA ASP A 308 -6.84 7.59 25.36
C ASP A 308 -7.19 6.62 24.22
N PHE A 309 -6.47 6.69 23.07
CA PHE A 309 -6.59 5.70 22.00
C PHE A 309 -6.06 4.32 22.40
N LEU A 310 -4.91 4.25 23.10
CA LEU A 310 -4.31 2.99 23.54
C LEU A 310 -5.08 2.30 24.69
N GLU A 311 -5.98 3.02 25.38
CA GLU A 311 -6.96 2.40 26.29
C GLU A 311 -8.01 1.54 25.55
N ARG A 312 -8.09 1.69 24.21
CA ARG A 312 -9.01 0.94 23.38
C ARG A 312 -8.32 -0.34 22.87
N PRO A 313 -8.92 -1.52 23.07
CA PRO A 313 -8.34 -2.79 22.62
C PRO A 313 -8.23 -2.86 21.08
N GLU A 314 -8.97 -2.04 20.36
CA GLU A 314 -8.94 -1.97 18.90
C GLU A 314 -7.68 -1.27 18.34
N VAL A 315 -6.98 -0.47 19.18
CA VAL A 315 -5.80 0.29 18.78
C VAL A 315 -4.54 -0.38 19.31
N ASP A 316 -3.62 -0.70 18.43
CA ASP A 316 -2.38 -1.40 18.74
C ASP A 316 -1.21 -0.43 18.91
N ILE A 317 -0.96 0.38 17.86
CA ILE A 317 0.14 1.34 17.81
C ILE A 317 -0.41 2.74 17.55
N VAL A 318 0.11 3.71 18.28
CA VAL A 318 -0.05 5.14 18.03
C VAL A 318 1.33 5.74 17.74
N ALA A 319 1.46 6.44 16.61
CA ALA A 319 2.70 7.09 16.23
C ALA A 319 2.47 8.56 15.84
N GLY A 320 3.47 9.42 16.05
CA GLY A 320 3.48 10.84 15.67
C GLY A 320 4.89 11.39 15.71
N LEU A 321 5.08 12.62 15.29
CA LEU A 321 6.39 13.29 15.40
C LEU A 321 6.59 13.88 16.79
N ASP A 322 7.76 13.66 17.40
CA ASP A 322 8.18 14.34 18.62
C ASP A 322 8.64 15.79 18.33
N GLU A 323 8.94 16.56 19.39
CA GLU A 323 9.42 17.94 19.28
C GLU A 323 10.73 18.09 18.49
N LYS A 324 11.49 17.00 18.32
CA LYS A 324 12.73 16.94 17.53
C LYS A 324 12.49 16.49 16.08
N GLY A 325 11.22 16.24 15.70
CA GLY A 325 10.85 15.72 14.39
C GLY A 325 11.15 14.23 14.19
N ARG A 326 11.39 13.46 15.25
CA ARG A 326 11.60 12.01 15.22
C ARG A 326 10.26 11.27 15.32
N ALA A 327 10.16 10.13 14.70
CA ALA A 327 9.00 9.25 14.83
C ALA A 327 8.91 8.69 16.25
N ARG A 328 7.91 9.09 17.01
CA ARG A 328 7.56 8.56 18.33
C ARG A 328 6.47 7.51 18.17
N MET A 329 6.67 6.34 18.76
CA MET A 329 5.76 5.21 18.67
C MET A 329 5.44 4.70 20.06
N LYS A 330 4.17 4.43 20.33
CA LYS A 330 3.67 3.94 21.63
C LYS A 330 2.66 2.82 21.42
N SER A 331 2.72 1.82 22.30
CA SER A 331 1.74 0.75 22.45
C SER A 331 1.56 0.41 23.92
N THR A 332 0.75 -0.59 24.23
CA THR A 332 0.66 -1.15 25.60
C THR A 332 1.95 -1.85 26.05
N LYS A 333 2.85 -2.20 25.10
CA LYS A 333 4.13 -2.88 25.38
C LYS A 333 5.27 -1.91 25.69
N GLY A 334 5.13 -0.63 25.31
CA GLY A 334 6.17 0.36 25.54
C GLY A 334 6.12 1.56 24.61
N GLU A 335 7.20 2.32 24.64
CA GLU A 335 7.35 3.57 23.91
C GLU A 335 8.80 3.76 23.45
N ALA A 336 8.98 4.20 22.20
CA ALA A 336 10.28 4.42 21.58
C ALA A 336 10.24 5.55 20.55
N SER A 337 11.42 6.09 20.21
CA SER A 337 11.62 6.99 19.09
C SER A 337 12.53 6.37 18.04
N ALA A 338 12.25 6.64 16.76
CA ALA A 338 13.13 6.25 15.66
C ALA A 338 13.26 7.39 14.64
N TRP A 339 14.41 7.47 13.96
CA TRP A 339 14.67 8.46 12.91
C TRP A 339 15.78 7.99 11.99
N LEU A 340 15.80 8.51 10.76
CA LEU A 340 16.95 8.40 9.87
C LEU A 340 17.97 9.50 10.20
N ASP A 341 19.24 9.14 10.34
CA ASP A 341 20.31 10.13 10.45
C ASP A 341 20.80 10.60 9.06
N GLY A 342 21.73 11.56 9.06
CA GLY A 342 22.27 12.12 7.82
C GLY A 342 23.04 11.13 6.94
N ASP A 343 23.43 9.98 7.48
CA ASP A 343 24.12 8.89 6.79
C ASP A 343 23.15 7.79 6.31
N GLY A 344 21.83 7.95 6.56
CA GLY A 344 20.80 7.00 6.15
C GLY A 344 20.67 5.77 7.06
N PHE A 345 21.19 5.82 8.29
CA PHE A 345 20.98 4.77 9.29
C PHE A 345 19.72 5.05 10.11
N ILE A 346 18.99 3.98 10.44
CA ILE A 346 17.91 4.04 11.42
C ILE A 346 18.53 4.08 12.82
N ASN A 347 18.17 5.11 13.58
CA ASN A 347 18.41 5.18 15.01
C ASN A 347 17.13 4.78 15.75
N TYR A 348 17.25 3.95 16.80
CA TYR A 348 16.15 3.45 17.59
C TYR A 348 16.43 3.59 19.07
N GLU A 349 15.64 4.42 19.75
CA GLU A 349 15.80 4.75 21.18
C GLU A 349 14.55 4.33 21.95
N LYS A 350 14.69 3.32 22.82
CA LYS A 350 13.62 2.88 23.72
C LYS A 350 13.50 3.85 24.88
N ILE A 351 12.28 4.26 25.19
CA ILE A 351 11.97 5.18 26.31
C ILE A 351 11.43 4.38 27.48
N SER A 352 10.48 3.49 27.20
CA SER A 352 9.95 2.56 28.22
C SER A 352 9.45 1.29 27.51
N GLY A 353 10.05 0.14 27.80
CA GLY A 353 9.71 -1.09 27.06
C GLY A 353 10.06 -1.00 25.57
N ASP A 354 9.28 -1.73 24.76
CA ASP A 354 9.42 -1.70 23.30
C ASP A 354 8.03 -1.78 22.66
N PRO A 355 7.58 -0.76 21.90
CA PRO A 355 6.23 -0.72 21.36
C PRO A 355 5.91 -1.87 20.40
N PHE A 356 6.91 -2.42 19.73
CA PHE A 356 6.77 -3.55 18.82
C PHE A 356 7.13 -4.90 19.46
N GLY A 357 7.68 -4.88 20.67
CA GLY A 357 8.15 -6.08 21.36
C GLY A 357 9.42 -6.66 20.72
N TYR A 358 10.22 -5.86 20.04
CA TYR A 358 11.48 -6.31 19.45
C TYR A 358 12.51 -6.67 20.51
N ASN A 359 13.14 -7.83 20.34
CA ASN A 359 14.19 -8.30 21.22
C ASN A 359 15.58 -8.05 20.58
N GLY A 360 16.41 -7.27 21.28
CA GLY A 360 17.82 -7.15 20.91
C GLY A 360 18.14 -6.31 19.69
N LEU A 361 17.24 -5.44 19.21
CA LEU A 361 17.56 -4.52 18.13
C LEU A 361 18.66 -3.55 18.55
N PRO A 362 19.69 -3.32 17.69
CA PRO A 362 20.69 -2.28 17.91
C PRO A 362 20.06 -0.88 17.97
N GLY A 363 20.69 0.03 18.72
CA GLY A 363 20.28 1.43 18.75
C GLY A 363 20.55 2.19 17.46
N LYS A 364 21.44 1.67 16.59
CA LYS A 364 21.73 2.19 15.24
C LYS A 364 21.95 1.01 14.28
N MET A 365 21.29 1.04 13.12
CA MET A 365 21.34 -0.02 12.13
C MET A 365 21.12 0.51 10.71
N SER A 366 21.65 -0.19 9.71
CA SER A 366 21.35 0.11 8.31
C SER A 366 19.91 -0.28 7.97
N LEU A 367 19.36 0.25 6.86
CA LEU A 367 18.04 -0.11 6.36
C LEU A 367 17.88 -1.62 6.11
N GLY A 368 18.93 -2.28 5.58
CA GLY A 368 18.94 -3.72 5.38
C GLY A 368 18.91 -4.49 6.70
N GLN A 369 19.78 -4.12 7.66
CA GLN A 369 19.79 -4.75 8.98
C GLN A 369 18.43 -4.57 9.71
N ALA A 370 17.78 -3.41 9.61
CA ALA A 370 16.48 -3.19 10.22
C ALA A 370 15.42 -4.13 9.62
N LEU A 371 15.42 -4.30 8.30
CA LEU A 371 14.54 -5.25 7.63
C LEU A 371 14.82 -6.69 8.09
N ASP A 372 16.05 -7.15 8.00
CA ASP A 372 16.44 -8.54 8.30
C ASP A 372 16.12 -8.92 9.75
N LEU A 373 16.41 -8.02 10.70
CA LEU A 373 16.18 -8.27 12.13
C LEU A 373 14.70 -8.25 12.54
N THR A 374 13.83 -7.64 11.73
CA THR A 374 12.41 -7.50 12.05
C THR A 374 11.50 -8.31 11.14
N PHE A 375 12.02 -8.92 10.07
CA PHE A 375 11.23 -9.54 9.02
C PHE A 375 10.28 -10.64 9.54
N ASP A 376 10.79 -11.53 10.36
CA ASP A 376 10.05 -12.67 10.93
C ASP A 376 9.33 -12.32 12.24
N THR A 377 9.16 -11.03 12.52
CA THR A 377 8.43 -10.57 13.71
C THR A 377 6.96 -10.26 13.40
N GLN A 378 6.19 -9.96 14.44
CA GLN A 378 4.81 -9.48 14.27
C GLN A 378 4.74 -8.17 13.46
N TYR A 379 5.79 -7.36 13.46
CA TYR A 379 5.84 -6.04 12.82
C TYR A 379 7.05 -5.92 11.88
N PRO A 380 7.02 -6.58 10.71
CA PRO A 380 8.14 -6.53 9.78
C PRO A 380 8.40 -5.10 9.29
N ASP A 381 9.68 -4.69 9.35
CA ASP A 381 10.16 -3.38 8.86
C ASP A 381 9.49 -2.14 9.48
N ALA A 382 8.77 -2.27 10.61
CA ALA A 382 7.89 -1.22 11.12
C ALA A 382 8.61 0.12 11.40
N LEU A 383 9.90 0.10 11.80
CA LEU A 383 10.64 1.34 12.06
C LEU A 383 10.72 2.22 10.82
N MET A 384 11.18 1.67 9.69
CA MET A 384 11.25 2.42 8.43
C MET A 384 9.86 2.81 7.95
N GLN A 385 8.87 1.95 8.11
CA GLN A 385 7.52 2.18 7.65
C GLN A 385 6.82 3.34 8.38
N VAL A 386 7.05 3.49 9.69
CA VAL A 386 6.53 4.61 10.47
C VAL A 386 7.31 5.90 10.15
N ILE A 387 8.66 5.83 10.08
CA ILE A 387 9.50 6.99 9.79
C ILE A 387 9.06 7.64 8.46
N GLN A 388 9.05 6.86 7.37
CA GLN A 388 8.74 7.39 6.04
C GLN A 388 7.34 8.01 5.96
N LEU A 389 6.37 7.43 6.66
CA LEU A 389 4.99 7.94 6.64
C LEU A 389 4.87 9.27 7.38
N LEU A 390 5.48 9.39 8.56
CA LEU A 390 5.39 10.60 9.38
C LEU A 390 6.13 11.81 8.78
N GLU A 391 7.13 11.58 7.93
CA GLU A 391 7.82 12.64 7.17
C GLU A 391 6.89 13.35 6.17
N ALA A 392 5.82 12.69 5.70
CA ALA A 392 4.93 13.26 4.71
C ALA A 392 4.16 14.48 5.26
N PRO A 393 4.16 15.62 4.56
CA PRO A 393 3.42 16.81 4.99
C PRO A 393 1.91 16.58 5.18
N ARG A 394 1.32 15.68 4.36
CA ARG A 394 -0.12 15.36 4.41
C ARG A 394 -0.48 14.32 5.47
N THR A 395 0.49 13.68 6.13
CA THR A 395 0.19 12.72 7.21
C THR A 395 -0.44 13.43 8.42
N GLY A 396 -1.28 12.70 9.15
CA GLY A 396 -1.85 13.15 10.41
C GLY A 396 -0.81 13.54 11.46
N ASP A 397 -1.26 14.14 12.54
CA ASP A 397 -0.44 14.43 13.71
C ASP A 397 -0.20 13.16 14.53
N LEU A 398 -1.24 12.33 14.61
CA LEU A 398 -1.12 10.94 15.05
C LEU A 398 -1.55 10.00 13.93
N VAL A 399 -0.91 8.84 13.89
CA VAL A 399 -1.24 7.72 13.02
C VAL A 399 -1.55 6.53 13.91
N LEU A 400 -2.70 5.89 13.65
CA LEU A 400 -3.14 4.71 14.39
C LEU A 400 -2.97 3.48 13.50
N SER A 401 -2.49 2.38 14.09
CA SER A 401 -2.56 1.02 13.54
C SER A 401 -3.51 0.21 14.40
N ALA A 402 -4.48 -0.45 13.78
CA ALA A 402 -5.44 -1.30 14.48
C ALA A 402 -4.76 -2.55 15.03
N ASN A 403 -5.34 -3.10 16.09
CA ASN A 403 -4.98 -4.40 16.61
C ASN A 403 -5.58 -5.52 15.73
N HIS A 404 -5.02 -6.71 15.85
CA HIS A 404 -5.45 -7.88 15.09
C HIS A 404 -6.92 -8.24 15.40
N GLY A 405 -7.72 -8.44 14.35
CA GLY A 405 -9.15 -8.75 14.50
C GLY A 405 -10.06 -7.52 14.63
N TYR A 406 -9.49 -6.31 14.55
CA TYR A 406 -10.22 -5.05 14.66
C TYR A 406 -9.99 -4.16 13.46
N ASP A 407 -10.89 -3.20 13.27
CA ASP A 407 -10.68 -2.04 12.42
C ASP A 407 -11.15 -0.74 13.10
N LEU A 408 -10.85 0.40 12.47
CA LEU A 408 -11.03 1.74 13.02
C LEU A 408 -12.26 2.45 12.44
N ARG A 409 -13.17 1.70 11.77
CA ARG A 409 -14.31 2.26 11.07
C ARG A 409 -15.60 1.47 11.33
N ALA A 410 -16.49 2.00 12.17
CA ALA A 410 -17.76 1.37 12.50
C ALA A 410 -18.96 1.86 11.66
N LYS A 411 -18.86 3.01 10.99
CA LYS A 411 -19.98 3.63 10.24
C LYS A 411 -19.60 3.94 8.80
N HIS A 412 -20.65 4.07 7.95
CA HIS A 412 -20.53 4.47 6.55
C HIS A 412 -19.71 3.50 5.69
N GLU A 413 -19.75 2.23 6.03
CA GLU A 413 -19.18 1.14 5.24
C GLU A 413 -20.32 0.32 4.62
N ASN A 414 -20.27 0.13 3.30
CA ASN A 414 -21.26 -0.66 2.59
C ASN A 414 -20.60 -1.32 1.37
N PRO A 415 -20.58 -2.65 1.27
CA PRO A 415 -20.97 -3.60 2.33
C PRO A 415 -20.10 -3.48 3.57
N GLU A 416 -20.55 -3.98 4.72
CA GLU A 416 -19.74 -4.12 5.92
C GLU A 416 -18.58 -5.07 5.64
N HIS A 417 -17.34 -4.63 5.93
CA HIS A 417 -16.15 -5.43 5.71
C HIS A 417 -15.95 -6.45 6.84
N ARG A 418 -15.78 -7.70 6.46
CA ARG A 418 -15.43 -8.82 7.35
C ARG A 418 -13.94 -9.09 7.41
N SER A 419 -13.18 -8.38 6.62
CA SER A 419 -11.72 -8.34 6.65
C SER A 419 -11.24 -6.95 6.31
N SER A 420 -10.13 -6.56 6.90
CA SER A 420 -9.51 -5.25 6.70
C SER A 420 -8.00 -5.38 6.48
N HIS A 421 -7.40 -4.28 6.07
CA HIS A 421 -5.97 -4.12 5.85
C HIS A 421 -5.55 -2.69 6.25
N GLY A 422 -4.27 -2.35 6.17
CA GLY A 422 -3.77 -1.03 6.47
C GLY A 422 -2.88 -0.96 7.72
N ALA A 423 -2.87 -2.00 8.57
CA ALA A 423 -2.08 -2.05 9.80
C ALA A 423 -0.61 -2.44 9.56
N LEU A 424 0.20 -2.34 10.64
CA LEU A 424 1.64 -2.64 10.62
C LEU A 424 1.98 -4.12 10.81
N PHE A 425 1.03 -4.98 11.19
CA PHE A 425 1.36 -6.36 11.50
C PHE A 425 1.55 -7.24 10.25
N SER A 426 2.27 -8.34 10.41
CA SER A 426 2.83 -9.16 9.34
C SER A 426 1.84 -9.60 8.27
N GLU A 427 0.61 -9.99 8.64
CA GLU A 427 -0.39 -10.47 7.69
C GLU A 427 -0.93 -9.38 6.76
N HIS A 428 -0.75 -8.10 7.10
CA HIS A 428 -1.03 -6.97 6.21
C HIS A 428 0.21 -6.56 5.43
N MET A 429 1.40 -6.71 6.03
CA MET A 429 2.66 -6.17 5.52
C MET A 429 3.43 -7.15 4.63
N LEU A 430 3.35 -8.46 4.87
CA LEU A 430 4.09 -9.44 4.08
C LEU A 430 3.30 -9.86 2.84
N VAL A 431 3.91 -9.65 1.67
CA VAL A 431 3.31 -9.88 0.36
C VAL A 431 4.19 -10.79 -0.51
N PRO A 432 3.59 -11.63 -1.39
CA PRO A 432 4.34 -12.48 -2.30
C PRO A 432 4.94 -11.67 -3.45
N ILE A 433 6.13 -12.05 -3.87
CA ILE A 433 6.79 -11.59 -5.09
C ILE A 433 7.22 -12.82 -5.88
N ALA A 434 6.69 -13.00 -7.10
CA ALA A 434 7.17 -14.01 -8.04
C ALA A 434 7.62 -13.30 -9.33
N ILE A 435 8.84 -13.59 -9.77
CA ILE A 435 9.47 -12.93 -10.92
C ILE A 435 10.19 -13.97 -11.77
N SER A 436 10.03 -13.91 -13.10
CA SER A 436 10.65 -14.86 -14.04
C SER A 436 12.12 -14.51 -14.36
N ALA A 437 12.83 -13.97 -13.40
CA ALA A 437 14.26 -13.69 -13.40
C ALA A 437 14.84 -13.98 -12.02
N GLU A 438 16.10 -14.38 -11.96
CA GLU A 438 16.79 -14.52 -10.68
C GLU A 438 17.09 -13.16 -10.06
N ILE A 439 16.81 -13.01 -8.76
CA ILE A 439 17.10 -11.82 -7.97
C ILE A 439 17.84 -12.21 -6.68
N GLY A 440 18.79 -11.36 -6.27
CA GLY A 440 19.81 -11.69 -5.27
C GLY A 440 19.54 -11.18 -3.86
N LYS A 441 18.34 -11.44 -3.25
CA LYS A 441 18.09 -11.03 -1.85
C LYS A 441 17.03 -11.93 -1.20
N GLU A 442 17.24 -12.24 0.08
CA GLU A 442 16.31 -13.08 0.86
C GLU A 442 15.09 -12.29 1.36
N HIS A 443 15.32 -11.15 2.01
CA HIS A 443 14.27 -10.26 2.51
C HIS A 443 14.13 -9.02 1.62
N LEU A 444 12.93 -8.78 1.11
CA LEU A 444 12.65 -7.73 0.14
C LEU A 444 11.78 -6.63 0.77
N ARG A 445 11.90 -5.42 0.22
CA ARG A 445 10.86 -4.39 0.31
C ARG A 445 10.18 -4.24 -1.04
N THR A 446 8.92 -3.90 -1.05
CA THR A 446 8.20 -3.65 -2.32
C THR A 446 8.82 -2.52 -3.14
N VAL A 447 9.51 -1.55 -2.52
CA VAL A 447 10.25 -0.47 -3.20
C VAL A 447 11.44 -0.98 -4.01
N ASP A 448 11.96 -2.19 -3.74
CA ASP A 448 13.07 -2.79 -4.49
C ASP A 448 12.64 -3.27 -5.89
N ILE A 449 11.34 -3.49 -6.11
CA ILE A 449 10.83 -4.09 -7.35
C ILE A 449 10.90 -3.12 -8.55
N TYR A 450 10.63 -1.84 -8.33
CA TYR A 450 10.76 -0.82 -9.38
C TYR A 450 12.17 -0.78 -9.98
N PRO A 451 13.26 -0.54 -9.20
CA PRO A 451 14.62 -0.54 -9.73
C PRO A 451 15.02 -1.91 -10.29
N THR A 452 14.59 -3.02 -9.69
CA THR A 452 14.89 -4.37 -10.19
C THR A 452 14.29 -4.61 -11.59
N VAL A 453 13.05 -4.21 -11.83
CA VAL A 453 12.45 -4.29 -13.16
C VAL A 453 13.23 -3.45 -14.17
N LEU A 454 13.66 -2.24 -13.80
CA LEU A 454 14.48 -1.39 -14.67
C LEU A 454 15.84 -2.03 -14.98
N GLY A 455 16.53 -2.58 -13.97
CA GLY A 455 17.81 -3.27 -14.13
C GLY A 455 17.69 -4.46 -15.09
N LEU A 456 16.72 -5.34 -14.85
CA LEU A 456 16.44 -6.51 -15.70
C LEU A 456 16.06 -6.14 -17.14
N MET A 457 15.40 -5.00 -17.33
CA MET A 457 15.01 -4.50 -18.65
C MET A 457 16.08 -3.62 -19.31
N GLY A 458 17.21 -3.34 -18.63
CA GLY A 458 18.28 -2.48 -19.11
C GLY A 458 17.85 -1.01 -19.30
N MET A 459 16.91 -0.55 -18.48
CA MET A 459 16.38 0.81 -18.54
C MET A 459 17.13 1.76 -17.59
N PRO A 460 17.19 3.07 -17.91
CA PRO A 460 17.87 4.04 -17.05
C PRO A 460 17.17 4.16 -15.69
N MET A 461 17.99 4.23 -14.61
CA MET A 461 17.52 4.41 -13.24
C MET A 461 17.23 5.89 -12.93
N PRO A 462 15.99 6.28 -12.58
CA PRO A 462 15.72 7.60 -12.02
C PRO A 462 16.46 7.82 -10.69
N GLN A 463 16.74 9.08 -10.38
CA GLN A 463 17.37 9.44 -9.11
C GLN A 463 16.39 9.41 -7.94
N GLY A 464 16.91 9.19 -6.73
CA GLY A 464 16.16 9.30 -5.47
C GLY A 464 15.12 8.19 -5.29
N LEU A 465 15.38 6.99 -5.81
CA LEU A 465 14.61 5.80 -5.47
C LEU A 465 14.90 5.37 -4.02
N ASP A 466 13.91 4.77 -3.38
CA ASP A 466 14.05 4.26 -2.00
C ASP A 466 14.46 2.78 -1.96
N GLY A 467 14.29 2.06 -3.06
CA GLY A 467 14.66 0.67 -3.21
C GLY A 467 16.02 0.47 -3.91
N ALA A 468 16.52 -0.76 -3.83
CA ALA A 468 17.74 -1.21 -4.50
C ALA A 468 17.40 -2.09 -5.72
N ASP A 469 18.26 -2.02 -6.76
CA ASP A 469 18.24 -2.99 -7.86
C ASP A 469 18.80 -4.33 -7.35
N LEU A 470 18.02 -5.39 -7.50
CA LEU A 470 18.34 -6.75 -7.05
C LEU A 470 18.62 -7.68 -8.23
N SER A 471 18.71 -7.16 -9.46
CA SER A 471 19.07 -7.96 -10.64
C SER A 471 20.49 -8.54 -10.50
N LEU A 472 20.66 -9.84 -10.83
CA LEU A 472 21.93 -10.57 -10.79
C LEU A 472 22.68 -10.53 -12.13
#